data_311371dcf135b72d1f940c361ad64bd6
#
_entry.id   311371dcf135b72d1f940c361ad64bd6
#
_cell.length_a   1.000
_cell.length_b   1.000
_cell.length_c   1.000
_cell.angle_alpha   90.00
_cell.angle_beta   90.00
_cell.angle_gamma   90.00
#
_symmetry.space_group_name_H-M   'P 1'
#
loop_
_entity.id
_entity.type
_entity.pdbx_description
1 polymer ?
#
loop_
_entity_poly.entity_id
_entity_poly.type
_entity_poly.pdbx_seq_one_letter_code
_entity_poly.pdbx_strand_id
1 'polypeptide(L)'
;MINSVDVLPVAPFENTVMRGSPNFSANGEFLAASCSDGRGLLFDGSGKVLWQRELSKPTQIDDAWINASGRDGFAVDAGVIFTTINTFNRENWQLPTPVEHPSNNSMFVFNYDGTFKYKYKALGTMEQIDFSGNIAACAVGRNVRTHNYAAHGAVVIDLNDGAELNFFHTDGPLQAVAISTNGRNVAGIEAPAVTPDGKIIGAYKLHIWHR
;
A
#
# COMPACT_ATOMS: atom_id res chain seq x y z
N MET A 1 -20.48 -13.67 -15.60
CA MET A 1 -19.19 -12.96 -15.55
C MET A 1 -19.32 -11.74 -16.43
N ILE A 2 -19.10 -10.56 -15.86
CA ILE A 2 -19.25 -9.28 -16.59
C ILE A 2 -17.97 -8.95 -17.38
N ASN A 3 -16.82 -9.10 -16.73
CA ASN A 3 -15.51 -8.89 -17.35
C ASN A 3 -14.40 -9.62 -16.57
N SER A 4 -13.27 -9.88 -17.23
CA SER A 4 -12.07 -10.41 -16.59
C SER A 4 -10.84 -9.76 -17.20
N VAL A 5 -9.81 -9.57 -16.39
CA VAL A 5 -8.49 -9.07 -16.82
C VAL A 5 -7.45 -10.10 -16.41
N ASP A 6 -6.68 -10.57 -17.36
CA ASP A 6 -5.60 -11.48 -17.07
C ASP A 6 -4.44 -10.73 -16.40
N VAL A 7 -3.97 -11.30 -15.29
CA VAL A 7 -2.76 -10.85 -14.61
C VAL A 7 -1.64 -11.78 -15.04
N LEU A 8 -0.70 -11.23 -15.80
CA LEU A 8 0.40 -11.99 -16.33
C LEU A 8 1.53 -12.13 -15.29
N PRO A 9 2.19 -13.29 -15.22
CA PRO A 9 3.41 -13.40 -14.44
C PRO A 9 4.46 -12.43 -15.01
N VAL A 10 5.11 -11.71 -14.10
CA VAL A 10 6.17 -10.76 -14.46
C VAL A 10 7.50 -11.51 -14.41
N ALA A 11 8.14 -11.69 -15.57
CA ALA A 11 9.46 -12.28 -15.61
C ALA A 11 10.49 -11.40 -14.83
N PRO A 12 11.38 -11.98 -14.03
CA PRO A 12 11.63 -13.41 -13.82
C PRO A 12 10.75 -14.06 -12.72
N PHE A 13 9.66 -13.44 -12.32
CA PHE A 13 8.82 -13.86 -11.18
C PHE A 13 7.68 -14.76 -11.67
N GLU A 14 7.93 -16.07 -11.75
CA GLU A 14 6.93 -17.03 -12.21
C GLU A 14 5.78 -17.30 -11.23
N ASN A 15 5.95 -16.93 -9.96
CA ASN A 15 4.99 -17.20 -8.89
C ASN A 15 4.50 -15.90 -8.24
N THR A 16 3.92 -15.01 -9.02
CA THR A 16 3.27 -13.83 -8.48
C THR A 16 1.97 -14.21 -7.76
N VAL A 17 1.96 -14.05 -6.46
CA VAL A 17 0.73 -14.21 -5.67
C VAL A 17 -0.03 -12.89 -5.73
N MET A 18 -1.23 -12.90 -6.29
CA MET A 18 -2.13 -11.76 -6.17
C MET A 18 -2.46 -11.54 -4.70
N ARG A 19 -2.04 -10.40 -4.18
CA ARG A 19 -2.38 -9.93 -2.83
C ARG A 19 -2.99 -8.54 -2.97
N GLY A 20 -4.13 -8.44 -3.60
CA GLY A 20 -4.75 -7.15 -3.78
C GLY A 20 -6.22 -7.20 -3.42
N SER A 21 -6.72 -6.14 -2.81
CA SER A 21 -8.14 -5.96 -2.58
C SER A 21 -8.66 -4.95 -3.59
N PRO A 22 -9.52 -5.38 -4.53
CA PRO A 22 -10.28 -4.45 -5.34
C PRO A 22 -11.37 -3.82 -4.47
N ASN A 23 -11.59 -2.52 -4.63
CA ASN A 23 -12.63 -1.81 -3.88
C ASN A 23 -13.50 -0.98 -4.81
N PHE A 24 -14.81 -1.05 -4.57
CA PHE A 24 -15.78 -0.16 -5.20
C PHE A 24 -15.73 1.23 -4.57
N SER A 25 -16.01 2.25 -5.39
CA SER A 25 -16.40 3.56 -4.87
C SER A 25 -17.66 3.47 -4.03
N ALA A 26 -17.86 4.42 -3.11
CA ALA A 26 -19.02 4.41 -2.20
C ALA A 26 -20.37 4.39 -2.93
N ASN A 27 -20.45 4.97 -4.13
CA ASN A 27 -21.63 4.97 -4.99
C ASN A 27 -21.73 3.76 -5.95
N GLY A 28 -20.71 2.88 -5.95
CA GLY A 28 -20.65 1.71 -6.83
C GLY A 28 -20.38 1.99 -8.31
N GLU A 29 -20.10 3.24 -8.69
CA GLU A 29 -19.88 3.61 -10.09
C GLU A 29 -18.50 3.19 -10.63
N PHE A 30 -17.53 3.03 -9.74
CA PHE A 30 -16.16 2.67 -10.10
C PHE A 30 -15.65 1.51 -9.26
N LEU A 31 -14.75 0.73 -9.85
CA LEU A 31 -13.97 -0.30 -9.18
C LEU A 31 -12.49 -0.05 -9.45
N ALA A 32 -11.69 0.10 -8.41
CA ALA A 32 -10.24 0.20 -8.52
C ALA A 32 -9.58 -1.11 -8.09
N ALA A 33 -8.62 -1.59 -8.86
CA ALA A 33 -7.88 -2.82 -8.57
C ALA A 33 -6.39 -2.67 -8.90
N SER A 34 -5.53 -3.13 -8.02
CA SER A 34 -4.10 -3.29 -8.28
C SER A 34 -3.78 -4.73 -8.65
N CYS A 35 -2.84 -4.92 -9.56
CA CYS A 35 -2.39 -6.22 -10.00
C CYS A 35 -0.97 -6.52 -9.52
N SER A 36 -0.69 -7.80 -9.29
CA SER A 36 0.66 -8.24 -8.86
C SER A 36 1.75 -7.99 -9.90
N ASP A 37 1.36 -7.79 -11.16
CA ASP A 37 2.27 -7.40 -12.25
C ASP A 37 2.66 -5.91 -12.25
N GLY A 38 2.22 -5.16 -11.25
CA GLY A 38 2.55 -3.76 -11.09
C GLY A 38 1.63 -2.79 -11.82
N ARG A 39 0.43 -3.23 -12.24
CA ARG A 39 -0.59 -2.36 -12.84
C ARG A 39 -1.65 -1.94 -11.83
N GLY A 40 -2.17 -0.74 -12.00
CA GLY A 40 -3.42 -0.26 -11.41
C GLY A 40 -4.48 -0.10 -12.49
N LEU A 41 -5.70 -0.55 -12.25
CA LEU A 41 -6.83 -0.50 -13.17
C LEU A 41 -8.03 0.19 -12.53
N LEU A 42 -8.71 1.01 -13.31
CA LEU A 42 -10.02 1.54 -12.98
C LEU A 42 -11.05 0.99 -13.96
N PHE A 43 -12.15 0.51 -13.39
CA PHE A 43 -13.32 0.03 -14.11
C PHE A 43 -14.51 0.93 -13.81
N ASP A 44 -15.45 1.01 -14.73
CA ASP A 44 -16.80 1.52 -14.45
C ASP A 44 -17.66 0.46 -13.76
N GLY A 45 -18.85 0.84 -13.30
CA GLY A 45 -19.79 -0.06 -12.62
C GLY A 45 -20.31 -1.21 -13.50
N SER A 46 -20.12 -1.16 -14.82
CA SER A 46 -20.43 -2.25 -15.74
C SER A 46 -19.30 -3.28 -15.86
N GLY A 47 -18.12 -3.00 -15.28
CA GLY A 47 -16.92 -3.83 -15.36
C GLY A 47 -16.06 -3.55 -16.59
N LYS A 48 -16.33 -2.47 -17.33
CA LYS A 48 -15.47 -2.03 -18.44
C LYS A 48 -14.25 -1.32 -17.90
N VAL A 49 -13.06 -1.68 -18.39
CA VAL A 49 -11.81 -0.97 -18.07
C VAL A 49 -11.87 0.44 -18.66
N LEU A 50 -11.79 1.45 -17.81
CA LEU A 50 -11.70 2.85 -18.21
C LEU A 50 -10.27 3.22 -18.57
N TRP A 51 -9.33 2.82 -17.73
CA TRP A 51 -7.90 2.97 -17.96
C TRP A 51 -7.06 2.01 -17.10
N GLN A 52 -5.81 1.87 -17.47
CA GLN A 52 -4.76 1.21 -16.68
C GLN A 52 -3.51 2.07 -16.61
N ARG A 53 -2.74 1.92 -15.53
CA ARG A 53 -1.46 2.61 -15.32
C ARG A 53 -0.43 1.64 -14.77
N GLU A 54 0.81 1.80 -15.23
CA GLU A 54 1.97 1.11 -14.66
C GLU A 54 2.38 1.82 -13.37
N LEU A 55 2.38 1.10 -12.25
CA LEU A 55 2.83 1.57 -10.94
C LEU A 55 4.27 1.13 -10.69
N SER A 56 4.64 0.01 -11.27
CA SER A 56 5.94 -0.62 -11.09
C SER A 56 6.24 -1.55 -12.25
N LYS A 57 7.52 -1.71 -12.55
CA LYS A 57 8.03 -2.71 -13.47
C LYS A 57 9.29 -3.35 -12.90
N PRO A 58 9.61 -4.60 -13.30
CA PRO A 58 10.84 -5.25 -12.86
C PRO A 58 12.05 -4.35 -13.08
N THR A 59 12.85 -4.21 -12.05
CA THR A 59 14.04 -3.38 -12.05
C THR A 59 15.20 -4.20 -11.50
N GLN A 60 16.32 -4.18 -12.20
CA GLN A 60 17.55 -4.77 -11.70
C GLN A 60 18.19 -3.84 -10.68
N ILE A 61 18.46 -4.36 -9.49
CA ILE A 61 19.18 -3.67 -8.42
C ILE A 61 20.29 -4.63 -7.99
N ASP A 62 21.54 -4.20 -8.17
CA ASP A 62 22.71 -5.08 -8.08
C ASP A 62 22.52 -6.32 -8.97
N ASP A 63 22.68 -7.52 -8.42
CA ASP A 63 22.52 -8.78 -9.14
C ASP A 63 21.10 -9.35 -9.09
N ALA A 64 20.13 -8.64 -8.49
CA ALA A 64 18.77 -9.12 -8.30
C ALA A 64 17.77 -8.33 -9.14
N TRP A 65 16.85 -9.06 -9.79
CA TRP A 65 15.64 -8.49 -10.35
C TRP A 65 14.56 -8.43 -9.28
N ILE A 66 14.03 -7.25 -9.04
CA ILE A 66 12.94 -7.04 -8.09
C ILE A 66 11.78 -6.29 -8.72
N ASN A 67 10.60 -6.48 -8.16
CA ASN A 67 9.38 -5.80 -8.56
C ASN A 67 8.63 -5.30 -7.32
N ALA A 68 7.80 -4.29 -7.49
CA ALA A 68 6.77 -3.92 -6.54
C ALA A 68 5.41 -4.35 -7.09
N SER A 69 4.77 -5.27 -6.41
CA SER A 69 3.42 -5.72 -6.77
C SER A 69 2.38 -4.69 -6.35
N GLY A 70 1.35 -4.52 -7.15
CA GLY A 70 0.14 -3.85 -6.71
C GLY A 70 -0.50 -4.61 -5.54
N ARG A 71 -0.97 -3.89 -4.53
CA ARG A 71 -1.62 -4.47 -3.35
C ARG A 71 -3.10 -4.12 -3.30
N ASP A 72 -3.44 -2.86 -3.10
CA ASP A 72 -4.82 -2.43 -2.96
C ASP A 72 -5.16 -1.36 -3.98
N GLY A 73 -6.42 -1.29 -4.39
CA GLY A 73 -6.96 -0.23 -5.22
C GLY A 73 -8.20 0.37 -4.57
N PHE A 74 -8.31 1.70 -4.56
CA PHE A 74 -9.44 2.43 -3.97
C PHE A 74 -9.91 3.52 -4.93
N ALA A 75 -11.22 3.66 -5.07
CA ALA A 75 -11.86 4.78 -5.75
C ALA A 75 -12.59 5.61 -4.70
N VAL A 76 -12.04 6.76 -4.34
CA VAL A 76 -12.53 7.66 -3.27
C VAL A 76 -12.75 9.07 -3.82
N ASP A 77 -13.43 9.94 -3.07
CA ASP A 77 -13.73 11.31 -3.55
C ASP A 77 -12.49 12.08 -4.03
N ALA A 78 -11.36 11.88 -3.39
CA ALA A 78 -10.09 12.52 -3.74
C ALA A 78 -9.44 11.98 -5.02
N GLY A 79 -9.92 10.86 -5.58
CA GLY A 79 -9.39 10.23 -6.79
C GLY A 79 -9.25 8.72 -6.70
N VAL A 80 -8.38 8.17 -7.52
CA VAL A 80 -8.09 6.73 -7.59
C VAL A 80 -6.72 6.46 -6.99
N ILE A 81 -6.66 5.56 -6.03
CA ILE A 81 -5.48 5.28 -5.22
C ILE A 81 -5.08 3.82 -5.43
N PHE A 82 -3.80 3.59 -5.64
CA PHE A 82 -3.21 2.25 -5.66
C PHE A 82 -2.03 2.18 -4.71
N THR A 83 -1.91 1.06 -4.00
CA THR A 83 -0.75 0.79 -3.16
C THR A 83 0.11 -0.32 -3.74
N THR A 84 1.38 -0.30 -3.40
CA THR A 84 2.36 -1.29 -3.83
C THR A 84 3.15 -1.84 -2.65
N ILE A 85 3.58 -3.07 -2.81
CA ILE A 85 4.41 -3.80 -1.85
C ILE A 85 5.53 -4.55 -2.60
N ASN A 86 6.66 -4.80 -1.97
CA ASN A 86 7.71 -5.63 -2.54
C ASN A 86 7.20 -7.03 -2.89
N THR A 87 7.56 -7.50 -4.08
CA THR A 87 7.43 -8.90 -4.42
C THR A 87 8.56 -9.69 -3.75
N PHE A 88 8.18 -10.68 -2.96
CA PHE A 88 9.12 -11.58 -2.33
C PHE A 88 9.41 -12.75 -3.27
N ASN A 89 10.57 -12.78 -3.87
CA ASN A 89 11.11 -13.98 -4.52
C ASN A 89 12.25 -14.58 -3.70
N ARG A 90 12.66 -15.80 -4.03
CA ARG A 90 13.73 -16.51 -3.30
C ARG A 90 15.07 -15.78 -3.38
N GLU A 91 15.37 -15.17 -4.52
CA GLU A 91 16.61 -14.41 -4.75
C GLU A 91 16.70 -13.22 -3.80
N ASN A 92 15.61 -12.45 -3.65
CA ASN A 92 15.57 -11.31 -2.72
C ASN A 92 15.75 -11.72 -1.25
N TRP A 93 15.34 -12.94 -0.88
CA TRP A 93 15.50 -13.43 0.50
C TRP A 93 16.93 -13.82 0.82
N GLN A 94 17.72 -14.16 -0.19
CA GLN A 94 19.10 -14.62 -0.04
C GLN A 94 20.12 -13.48 -0.11
N LEU A 95 19.69 -12.26 -0.49
CA LEU A 95 20.58 -11.11 -0.54
C LEU A 95 21.05 -10.72 0.86
N PRO A 96 22.35 -10.53 1.07
CA PRO A 96 22.90 -10.13 2.36
C PRO A 96 22.45 -8.73 2.78
N THR A 97 22.13 -7.88 1.82
CA THR A 97 21.59 -6.53 2.04
C THR A 97 20.14 -6.48 1.57
N PRO A 98 19.20 -5.98 2.39
CA PRO A 98 17.83 -5.81 1.96
C PRO A 98 17.75 -4.86 0.77
N VAL A 99 17.17 -5.35 -0.33
CA VAL A 99 16.98 -4.57 -1.55
C VAL A 99 15.51 -4.19 -1.68
N GLU A 100 15.25 -2.92 -1.89
CA GLU A 100 13.91 -2.38 -2.08
C GLU A 100 13.71 -1.82 -3.48
N HIS A 101 12.59 -2.19 -4.09
CA HIS A 101 12.17 -1.56 -5.34
C HIS A 101 11.79 -0.08 -5.08
N PRO A 102 12.13 0.87 -6.00
CA PRO A 102 11.79 2.29 -5.84
C PRO A 102 10.28 2.57 -5.66
N SER A 103 9.43 1.68 -6.17
CA SER A 103 7.98 1.75 -6.01
C SER A 103 7.43 0.89 -4.86
N ASN A 104 8.29 0.28 -4.03
CA ASN A 104 7.83 -0.47 -2.86
C ASN A 104 7.19 0.47 -1.82
N ASN A 105 6.23 -0.03 -1.03
CA ASN A 105 5.58 0.70 0.04
C ASN A 105 5.08 2.09 -0.41
N SER A 106 4.54 2.18 -1.61
CA SER A 106 4.13 3.43 -2.20
C SER A 106 2.63 3.48 -2.41
N MET A 107 2.07 4.68 -2.27
CA MET A 107 0.71 5.02 -2.64
C MET A 107 0.75 5.94 -3.86
N PHE A 108 0.12 5.51 -4.94
CA PHE A 108 -0.01 6.27 -6.17
C PHE A 108 -1.41 6.85 -6.25
N VAL A 109 -1.53 8.14 -6.50
CA VAL A 109 -2.80 8.84 -6.59
C VAL A 109 -2.99 9.41 -7.98
N PHE A 110 -4.17 9.16 -8.54
CA PHE A 110 -4.58 9.60 -9.87
C PHE A 110 -5.93 10.32 -9.80
N ASN A 111 -6.18 11.19 -10.76
CA ASN A 111 -7.54 11.67 -11.02
C ASN A 111 -8.36 10.55 -11.68
N TYR A 112 -9.69 10.68 -11.71
CA TYR A 112 -10.58 9.70 -12.34
C TYR A 112 -10.37 9.55 -13.86
N ASP A 113 -9.78 10.54 -14.52
CA ASP A 113 -9.38 10.48 -15.93
C ASP A 113 -8.04 9.73 -16.15
N GLY A 114 -7.42 9.26 -15.07
CA GLY A 114 -6.14 8.56 -15.09
C GLY A 114 -4.92 9.47 -15.14
N THR A 115 -5.08 10.79 -14.96
CA THR A 115 -3.96 11.73 -14.81
C THR A 115 -3.28 11.51 -13.46
N PHE A 116 -1.96 11.31 -13.47
CA PHE A 116 -1.16 11.13 -12.26
C PHE A 116 -1.13 12.41 -11.42
N LYS A 117 -1.38 12.30 -10.12
CA LYS A 117 -1.28 13.41 -9.16
C LYS A 117 0.08 13.41 -8.46
N TYR A 118 0.32 12.38 -7.67
CA TYR A 118 1.56 12.23 -6.91
C TYR A 118 1.78 10.78 -6.46
N LYS A 119 2.97 10.52 -5.93
CA LYS A 119 3.33 9.30 -5.24
C LYS A 119 3.79 9.62 -3.82
N TYR A 120 3.19 9.00 -2.82
CA TYR A 120 3.66 8.98 -1.45
C TYR A 120 4.45 7.69 -1.18
N LYS A 121 5.61 7.79 -0.55
CA LYS A 121 6.46 6.66 -0.18
C LYS A 121 6.46 6.50 1.34
N ALA A 122 5.86 5.41 1.85
CA ALA A 122 5.91 5.09 3.27
C ALA A 122 7.26 4.45 3.67
N LEU A 123 7.62 4.60 4.94
CA LEU A 123 8.84 4.00 5.50
C LEU A 123 8.72 2.49 5.76
N GLY A 124 7.49 1.95 5.79
CA GLY A 124 7.19 0.54 5.96
C GLY A 124 5.98 0.12 5.14
N THR A 125 5.60 -1.14 5.25
CA THR A 125 4.45 -1.67 4.54
C THR A 125 3.17 -0.99 5.01
N MET A 126 2.39 -0.48 4.08
CA MET A 126 1.03 0.00 4.36
C MET A 126 0.12 -1.22 4.50
N GLU A 127 -0.19 -1.61 5.74
CA GLU A 127 -0.95 -2.83 6.03
C GLU A 127 -2.44 -2.65 5.77
N GLN A 128 -2.97 -1.48 6.11
CA GLN A 128 -4.35 -1.08 5.86
C GLN A 128 -4.44 0.43 5.70
N ILE A 129 -5.42 0.87 4.94
CA ILE A 129 -5.74 2.29 4.75
C ILE A 129 -7.23 2.49 5.00
N ASP A 130 -7.57 3.59 5.67
CA ASP A 130 -8.94 4.05 5.85
C ASP A 130 -9.03 5.54 5.49
N PHE A 131 -10.21 5.99 5.08
CA PHE A 131 -10.42 7.30 4.47
C PHE A 131 -11.50 8.13 5.17
N SER A 132 -11.27 9.44 5.20
CA SER A 132 -12.26 10.43 5.65
C SER A 132 -12.15 11.68 4.77
N GLY A 133 -13.06 11.84 3.80
CA GLY A 133 -12.99 12.90 2.79
C GLY A 133 -11.65 12.87 2.04
N ASN A 134 -10.91 13.97 2.10
CA ASN A 134 -9.59 14.10 1.47
C ASN A 134 -8.42 13.67 2.37
N ILE A 135 -8.66 12.83 3.36
CA ILE A 135 -7.64 12.36 4.29
C ILE A 135 -7.57 10.85 4.24
N ALA A 136 -6.36 10.31 4.19
CA ALA A 136 -6.08 8.89 4.40
C ALA A 136 -5.34 8.69 5.72
N ALA A 137 -5.73 7.67 6.49
CA ALA A 137 -4.94 7.13 7.58
C ALA A 137 -4.39 5.78 7.14
N CYS A 138 -3.07 5.58 7.24
CA CYS A 138 -2.40 4.35 6.82
C CYS A 138 -1.73 3.69 8.02
N ALA A 139 -2.04 2.42 8.27
CA ALA A 139 -1.29 1.59 9.20
C ALA A 139 0.06 1.23 8.57
N VAL A 140 1.15 1.71 9.16
CA VAL A 140 2.51 1.39 8.72
C VAL A 140 3.03 0.26 9.58
N GLY A 141 3.14 -0.88 8.95
CA GLY A 141 3.59 -2.11 9.57
C GLY A 141 5.08 -2.37 9.36
N ARG A 142 5.44 -3.63 9.49
CA ARG A 142 6.82 -4.07 9.41
C ARG A 142 7.37 -3.89 7.99
N ASN A 143 8.54 -3.25 7.89
CA ASN A 143 9.38 -3.39 6.72
C ASN A 143 10.42 -4.47 6.97
N VAL A 144 10.14 -5.68 6.54
CA VAL A 144 11.01 -6.85 6.75
C VAL A 144 12.37 -6.73 6.04
N ARG A 145 12.51 -5.78 5.12
CA ARG A 145 13.73 -5.60 4.32
C ARG A 145 14.70 -4.61 4.97
N THR A 146 14.19 -3.50 5.47
CA THR A 146 15.05 -2.43 5.99
C THR A 146 15.30 -2.52 7.48
N HIS A 147 14.59 -3.39 8.20
CA HIS A 147 14.62 -3.46 9.66
C HIS A 147 14.40 -2.08 10.32
N ASN A 148 13.68 -1.20 9.65
CA ASN A 148 13.41 0.13 10.14
C ASN A 148 12.24 0.11 11.13
N TYR A 149 12.54 -0.07 12.40
CA TYR A 149 11.55 -0.11 13.47
C TYR A 149 10.97 1.27 13.82
N ALA A 150 11.64 2.35 13.43
CA ALA A 150 11.12 3.70 13.62
C ALA A 150 9.94 4.03 12.68
N ALA A 151 9.67 3.17 11.71
CA ALA A 151 8.60 3.34 10.73
C ALA A 151 7.22 2.88 11.24
N HIS A 152 7.13 2.24 12.42
CA HIS A 152 5.88 1.71 12.91
C HIS A 152 4.94 2.80 13.39
N GLY A 153 3.67 2.73 12.99
CA GLY A 153 2.67 3.68 13.45
C GLY A 153 1.55 3.94 12.45
N ALA A 154 0.79 5.00 12.70
CA ALA A 154 -0.24 5.49 11.78
C ALA A 154 0.23 6.80 11.14
N VAL A 155 0.33 6.82 9.82
CA VAL A 155 0.53 8.06 9.07
C VAL A 155 -0.81 8.60 8.58
N VAL A 156 -1.00 9.91 8.68
CA VAL A 156 -2.17 10.61 8.16
C VAL A 156 -1.73 11.54 7.02
N ILE A 157 -2.36 11.40 5.87
CA ILE A 157 -1.94 12.01 4.61
C ILE A 157 -3.09 12.85 4.04
N ASP A 158 -2.78 14.06 3.56
CA ASP A 158 -3.70 14.84 2.72
C ASP A 158 -3.68 14.26 1.29
N LEU A 159 -4.83 13.82 0.82
CA LEU A 159 -4.98 13.23 -0.52
C LEU A 159 -5.00 14.27 -1.66
N ASN A 160 -5.01 15.56 -1.36
CA ASN A 160 -4.93 16.58 -2.39
C ASN A 160 -3.51 16.72 -2.95
N ASP A 161 -2.50 16.63 -2.09
CA ASP A 161 -1.11 16.91 -2.45
C ASP A 161 -0.10 15.86 -1.94
N GLY A 162 -0.54 14.91 -1.10
CA GLY A 162 0.31 13.88 -0.51
C GLY A 162 1.09 14.34 0.71
N ALA A 163 0.76 15.49 1.29
CA ALA A 163 1.41 15.98 2.49
C ALA A 163 1.11 15.07 3.69
N GLU A 164 2.16 14.75 4.44
CA GLU A 164 2.02 14.05 5.72
C GLU A 164 1.54 15.05 6.78
N LEU A 165 0.32 14.83 7.28
CA LEU A 165 -0.30 15.69 8.28
C LEU A 165 0.11 15.31 9.70
N ASN A 166 0.19 14.01 9.98
CA ASN A 166 0.58 13.46 11.28
C ASN A 166 1.27 12.10 11.10
N PHE A 167 2.17 11.78 12.00
CA PHE A 167 2.67 10.42 12.20
C PHE A 167 2.58 10.04 13.68
N PHE A 168 1.77 9.06 14.00
CA PHE A 168 1.58 8.52 15.35
C PHE A 168 2.43 7.27 15.53
N HIS A 169 3.59 7.41 16.16
CA HIS A 169 4.54 6.31 16.35
C HIS A 169 4.01 5.25 17.31
N THR A 170 4.34 3.99 17.02
CA THR A 170 4.12 2.84 17.90
C THR A 170 5.41 2.04 18.06
N ASP A 171 5.53 1.28 19.15
CA ASP A 171 6.72 0.45 19.40
C ASP A 171 6.77 -0.75 18.44
N GLY A 172 5.61 -1.33 18.13
CA GLY A 172 5.46 -2.45 17.21
C GLY A 172 4.72 -2.06 15.92
N PRO A 173 4.68 -2.97 14.94
CA PRO A 173 3.98 -2.72 13.69
C PRO A 173 2.47 -2.56 13.89
N LEU A 174 1.92 -1.58 13.20
CA LEU A 174 0.48 -1.38 13.15
C LEU A 174 -0.13 -2.31 12.08
N GLN A 175 -1.16 -3.06 12.47
CA GLN A 175 -1.83 -4.03 11.59
C GLN A 175 -3.08 -3.47 10.93
N ALA A 176 -3.76 -2.57 11.64
CA ALA A 176 -5.00 -1.97 11.18
C ALA A 176 -5.11 -0.53 11.66
N VAL A 177 -5.88 0.27 10.93
CA VAL A 177 -6.17 1.65 11.24
C VAL A 177 -7.63 1.98 10.91
N ALA A 178 -8.21 2.91 11.64
CA ALA A 178 -9.49 3.52 11.31
C ALA A 178 -9.41 5.02 11.55
N ILE A 179 -10.09 5.79 10.71
CA ILE A 179 -10.24 7.24 10.88
C ILE A 179 -11.71 7.60 11.04
N SER A 180 -12.03 8.48 12.00
CA SER A 180 -13.39 8.96 12.19
C SER A 180 -13.87 9.75 10.97
N THR A 181 -15.18 9.76 10.74
CA THR A 181 -15.81 10.44 9.58
C THR A 181 -15.52 11.95 9.50
N ASN A 182 -15.20 12.57 10.63
CA ASN A 182 -14.79 13.98 10.69
C ASN A 182 -13.26 14.18 10.60
N GLY A 183 -12.49 13.11 10.40
CA GLY A 183 -11.03 13.14 10.27
C GLY A 183 -10.26 13.48 11.54
N ARG A 184 -10.91 13.60 12.71
CA ARG A 184 -10.27 14.09 13.94
C ARG A 184 -9.64 13.01 14.80
N ASN A 185 -10.20 11.80 14.77
CA ASN A 185 -9.70 10.70 15.59
C ASN A 185 -9.16 9.60 14.68
N VAL A 186 -8.03 9.04 15.05
CA VAL A 186 -7.42 7.88 14.41
C VAL A 186 -7.29 6.80 15.46
N ALA A 187 -7.67 5.58 15.11
CA ALA A 187 -7.45 4.40 15.95
C ALA A 187 -6.56 3.41 15.22
N GLY A 188 -5.75 2.65 15.94
CA GLY A 188 -4.87 1.65 15.34
C GLY A 188 -4.63 0.47 16.24
N ILE A 189 -4.44 -0.71 15.63
CA ILE A 189 -4.13 -1.96 16.33
C ILE A 189 -2.65 -2.28 16.13
N GLU A 190 -1.88 -2.19 17.21
CA GLU A 190 -0.49 -2.62 17.26
C GLU A 190 -0.41 -4.12 17.59
N ALA A 191 0.53 -4.81 16.96
CA ALA A 191 0.90 -6.18 17.30
C ALA A 191 2.39 -6.29 17.61
N PRO A 192 2.81 -7.23 18.48
CA PRO A 192 4.22 -7.44 18.73
C PRO A 192 4.92 -8.02 17.50
N ALA A 193 6.21 -7.69 17.36
CA ALA A 193 7.08 -8.25 16.34
C ALA A 193 8.40 -8.70 16.95
N VAL A 194 8.99 -9.75 16.35
CA VAL A 194 10.32 -10.22 16.73
C VAL A 194 11.35 -9.59 15.81
N THR A 195 12.33 -8.92 16.39
CA THR A 195 13.48 -8.35 15.69
C THR A 195 14.48 -9.44 15.28
N PRO A 196 15.40 -9.19 14.34
CA PRO A 196 16.39 -10.17 13.90
C PRO A 196 17.29 -10.70 15.03
N ASP A 197 17.54 -9.90 16.05
CA ASP A 197 18.28 -10.27 17.26
C ASP A 197 17.41 -11.02 18.30
N GLY A 198 16.16 -11.36 17.95
CA GLY A 198 15.24 -12.13 18.78
C GLY A 198 14.51 -11.31 19.85
N LYS A 199 14.68 -10.00 19.90
CA LYS A 199 13.96 -9.13 20.83
C LYS A 199 12.51 -8.95 20.39
N ILE A 200 11.58 -8.98 21.32
CA ILE A 200 10.18 -8.64 21.08
C ILE A 200 10.00 -7.13 21.25
N ILE A 201 9.44 -6.49 20.25
CA ILE A 201 9.05 -5.07 20.24
C ILE A 201 7.55 -4.95 20.12
N GLY A 202 6.97 -3.88 20.67
CA GLY A 202 5.54 -3.63 20.65
C GLY A 202 4.73 -4.58 21.54
N ALA A 203 3.43 -4.47 21.48
CA ALA A 203 2.48 -5.29 22.22
C ALA A 203 1.13 -5.33 21.50
N TYR A 204 0.21 -6.19 21.94
CA TYR A 204 -1.18 -6.11 21.49
C TYR A 204 -1.85 -4.92 22.17
N LYS A 205 -2.00 -3.80 21.42
CA LYS A 205 -2.60 -2.56 21.91
C LYS A 205 -3.58 -1.99 20.90
N LEU A 206 -4.67 -1.43 21.42
CA LEU A 206 -5.52 -0.50 20.69
C LEU A 206 -5.08 0.92 21.06
N HIS A 207 -4.67 1.67 20.07
CA HIS A 207 -4.35 3.09 20.21
C HIS A 207 -5.51 3.93 19.71
N ILE A 208 -5.72 5.08 20.36
CA ILE A 208 -6.67 6.10 19.92
C ILE A 208 -5.93 7.43 20.02
N TRP A 209 -5.80 8.10 18.89
CA TRP A 209 -5.16 9.41 18.79
C TRP A 209 -6.16 10.48 18.37
N HIS A 210 -5.93 11.67 18.86
CA HIS A 210 -6.63 12.88 18.44
C HIS A 210 -5.67 13.70 17.58
N ARG A 211 -6.16 14.06 16.39
CA ARG A 211 -5.41 14.85 15.40
C ARG A 211 -5.63 16.35 15.59
#